data_e1143a9c3d330ff61fa685110e76acd0
#
_entry.id   e1143a9c3d330ff61fa685110e76acd0
#
_cell.length_a   1.000
_cell.length_b   1.000
_cell.length_c   1.000
_cell.angle_alpha   90.00
_cell.angle_beta   90.00
_cell.angle_gamma   90.00
#
_symmetry.space_group_name_H-M   'P 1'
#
loop_
_entity.id
_entity.type
_entity.pdbx_description
1 polymer ?
#
loop_
_entity_poly.entity_id
_entity_poly.type
_entity_poly.pdbx_seq_one_letter_code
_entity_poly.pdbx_strand_id
1 'polypeptide(L)'
;FSLGAHPAFNIEIGDFVKFSDYESFTTLLFNESGLMSGEKALAKRRKSIEITEHSFDGDALFFPNLASTSAKLVSKSGRELLKMDFGKVPFVGLWAKPGAPFVCIEPWYGICDSPDVFGKIEEKPYINRLAAGEEFRFEYSITVL
;
A
#
# COMPACT_ATOMS: atom_id res chain seq x y z
N PHE A 1 -1.63 4.46 18.41
CA PHE A 1 -2.36 3.46 17.64
C PHE A 1 -1.91 3.42 16.19
N SER A 2 -2.15 2.31 15.50
CA SER A 2 -2.09 2.19 14.05
C SER A 2 -3.45 1.73 13.52
N LEU A 3 -3.79 2.11 12.30
CA LEU A 3 -5.04 1.75 11.65
C LEU A 3 -4.78 1.58 10.14
N GLY A 4 -5.47 0.64 9.51
CA GLY A 4 -5.40 0.45 8.07
C GLY A 4 -6.53 -0.44 7.55
N ALA A 5 -6.56 -0.61 6.24
CA ALA A 5 -7.46 -1.53 5.57
C ALA A 5 -6.66 -2.51 4.72
N HIS A 6 -7.23 -3.71 4.48
CA HIS A 6 -6.58 -4.77 3.72
C HIS A 6 -7.58 -5.44 2.73
N PRO A 7 -8.30 -4.65 1.90
CA PRO A 7 -9.20 -5.22 0.91
C PRO A 7 -8.44 -5.91 -0.22
N ALA A 8 -8.94 -7.06 -0.66
CA ALA A 8 -8.39 -7.84 -1.75
C ALA A 8 -9.36 -7.86 -2.95
N PHE A 9 -8.81 -7.83 -4.14
CA PHE A 9 -9.56 -7.77 -5.39
C PHE A 9 -9.06 -8.83 -6.37
N ASN A 10 -9.97 -9.51 -7.04
CA ASN A 10 -9.62 -10.49 -8.08
C ASN A 10 -8.88 -9.80 -9.23
N ILE A 11 -7.82 -10.45 -9.70
CA ILE A 11 -7.02 -10.02 -10.86
C ILE A 11 -6.64 -11.21 -11.74
N GLU A 12 -6.14 -10.87 -12.94
CA GLU A 12 -5.30 -11.75 -13.75
C GLU A 12 -3.88 -11.18 -13.79
N ILE A 13 -2.89 -12.06 -13.91
CA ILE A 13 -1.49 -11.63 -14.16
C ILE A 13 -1.42 -10.78 -15.44
N GLY A 14 -0.75 -9.65 -15.35
CA GLY A 14 -0.71 -8.61 -16.38
C GLY A 14 -1.72 -7.48 -16.18
N ASP A 15 -2.59 -7.55 -15.16
CA ASP A 15 -3.43 -6.43 -14.76
C ASP A 15 -2.60 -5.34 -14.07
N PHE A 16 -3.16 -4.15 -13.94
CA PHE A 16 -2.46 -2.97 -13.44
C PHE A 16 -3.16 -2.33 -12.26
N VAL A 17 -2.40 -1.89 -11.29
CA VAL A 17 -2.84 -0.88 -10.32
C VAL A 17 -2.40 0.49 -10.83
N LYS A 18 -3.37 1.33 -11.22
CA LYS A 18 -3.16 2.67 -11.81
C LYS A 18 -3.53 3.73 -10.79
N PHE A 19 -2.55 4.49 -10.36
CA PHE A 19 -2.69 5.58 -9.39
C PHE A 19 -3.21 6.86 -10.03
N SER A 20 -3.82 7.76 -9.24
CA SER A 20 -4.38 9.02 -9.72
C SER A 20 -3.33 9.99 -10.23
N ASP A 21 -2.13 9.95 -9.70
CA ASP A 21 -1.02 10.82 -10.06
C ASP A 21 0.23 10.09 -10.54
N TYR A 22 1.19 10.84 -11.09
CA TYR A 22 2.52 10.33 -11.39
C TYR A 22 3.33 10.22 -10.11
N GLU A 23 3.87 9.03 -9.87
CA GLU A 23 4.65 8.70 -8.70
C GLU A 23 6.10 8.40 -9.05
N SER A 24 6.97 8.65 -8.09
CA SER A 24 8.29 8.02 -8.02
C SER A 24 8.21 6.93 -6.97
N PHE A 25 7.90 5.71 -7.41
CA PHE A 25 7.68 4.60 -6.51
C PHE A 25 8.98 4.19 -5.81
N THR A 26 8.98 4.32 -4.50
CA THR A 26 9.97 3.73 -3.60
C THR A 26 9.21 2.79 -2.67
N THR A 27 9.60 1.52 -2.60
CA THR A 27 8.99 0.57 -1.67
C THR A 27 9.84 0.42 -0.43
N LEU A 28 9.20 0.28 0.70
CA LEU A 28 9.85 -0.20 1.91
C LEU A 28 10.22 -1.67 1.74
N LEU A 29 11.31 -2.08 2.35
CA LEU A 29 11.78 -3.47 2.38
C LEU A 29 11.52 -4.06 3.76
N PHE A 30 11.20 -5.35 3.78
CA PHE A 30 10.98 -6.11 5.00
C PHE A 30 12.00 -7.25 5.07
N ASN A 31 12.47 -7.56 6.27
CA ASN A 31 13.31 -8.72 6.52
C ASN A 31 12.45 -9.98 6.71
N GLU A 32 13.09 -11.14 6.90
CA GLU A 32 12.43 -12.45 7.09
C GLU A 32 11.48 -12.48 8.31
N SER A 33 11.66 -11.57 9.27
CA SER A 33 10.78 -11.43 10.43
C SER A 33 9.63 -10.43 10.21
N GLY A 34 9.47 -9.89 9.00
CA GLY A 34 8.45 -8.89 8.66
C GLY A 34 8.72 -7.49 9.23
N LEU A 35 9.96 -7.21 9.65
CA LEU A 35 10.37 -5.90 10.15
C LEU A 35 10.92 -5.03 9.02
N MET A 36 10.65 -3.72 9.08
CA MET A 36 11.16 -2.77 8.10
C MET A 36 12.69 -2.73 8.12
N SER A 37 13.32 -2.97 6.98
CA SER A 37 14.79 -3.09 6.86
C SER A 37 15.42 -2.11 5.88
N GLY A 38 14.66 -1.26 5.23
CA GLY A 38 15.18 -0.28 4.28
C GLY A 38 14.19 0.13 3.22
N GLU A 39 14.71 0.71 2.13
CA GLU A 39 13.92 1.19 1.00
C GLU A 39 14.57 0.81 -0.34
N LYS A 40 13.76 0.64 -1.37
CA LYS A 40 14.19 0.37 -2.76
C LYS A 40 13.41 1.20 -3.74
N ALA A 41 14.10 1.97 -4.58
CA ALA A 41 13.46 2.66 -5.71
C ALA A 41 13.04 1.65 -6.78
N LEU A 42 11.79 1.70 -7.20
CA LEU A 42 11.23 0.83 -8.23
C LEU A 42 11.11 1.53 -9.58
N ALA A 43 10.51 2.72 -9.61
CA ALA A 43 10.28 3.45 -10.84
C ALA A 43 10.18 4.95 -10.60
N LYS A 44 10.60 5.74 -11.60
CA LYS A 44 10.45 7.20 -11.60
C LYS A 44 9.33 7.60 -12.56
N ARG A 45 8.46 8.51 -12.12
CA ARG A 45 7.39 9.14 -12.89
C ARG A 45 6.52 8.15 -13.66
N ARG A 46 5.89 7.24 -12.92
CA ARG A 46 4.90 6.29 -13.45
C ARG A 46 3.54 6.53 -12.78
N LYS A 47 2.46 6.15 -13.47
CA LYS A 47 1.10 6.13 -12.90
C LYS A 47 0.62 4.73 -12.55
N SER A 48 1.28 3.69 -13.03
CA SER A 48 0.81 2.32 -12.86
C SER A 48 1.92 1.35 -12.52
N ILE A 49 1.52 0.32 -11.81
CA ILE A 49 2.32 -0.87 -11.53
C ILE A 49 1.60 -2.05 -12.15
N GLU A 50 2.28 -2.79 -13.00
CA GLU A 50 1.82 -4.06 -13.54
C GLU A 50 1.99 -5.14 -12.48
N ILE A 51 0.98 -5.98 -12.32
CA ILE A 51 1.04 -7.13 -11.42
C ILE A 51 1.50 -8.35 -12.22
N THR A 52 2.70 -8.79 -11.92
CA THR A 52 3.36 -9.94 -12.51
C THR A 52 3.43 -11.10 -11.52
N GLU A 53 3.80 -12.28 -11.98
CA GLU A 53 4.06 -13.45 -11.12
C GLU A 53 5.11 -13.17 -10.03
N HIS A 54 6.04 -12.22 -10.30
CA HIS A 54 7.17 -11.88 -9.44
C HIS A 54 7.02 -10.57 -8.66
N SER A 55 5.85 -9.91 -8.78
CA SER A 55 5.65 -8.60 -8.13
C SER A 55 5.82 -8.64 -6.62
N PHE A 56 5.55 -9.78 -6.01
CA PHE A 56 5.53 -9.95 -4.54
C PHE A 56 6.51 -11.01 -4.03
N ASP A 57 7.52 -11.41 -4.82
CA ASP A 57 8.57 -12.36 -4.39
C ASP A 57 9.37 -11.85 -3.19
N GLY A 58 9.48 -10.54 -3.03
CA GLY A 58 10.14 -9.87 -1.91
C GLY A 58 9.18 -9.29 -0.87
N ASP A 59 7.96 -9.88 -0.73
CA ASP A 59 6.87 -9.39 0.10
C ASP A 59 6.12 -8.20 -0.52
N ALA A 60 5.38 -7.42 0.28
CA ALA A 60 4.57 -6.30 -0.16
C ALA A 60 5.38 -5.19 -0.85
N LEU A 61 4.77 -4.55 -1.86
CA LEU A 61 5.20 -3.25 -2.35
C LEU A 61 4.53 -2.18 -1.47
N PHE A 62 5.28 -1.56 -0.60
CA PHE A 62 4.74 -0.66 0.41
C PHE A 62 5.27 0.76 0.24
N PHE A 63 4.42 1.67 -0.23
CA PHE A 63 4.77 2.99 -0.70
C PHE A 63 4.50 4.07 0.34
N PRO A 64 5.54 4.78 0.83
CA PRO A 64 5.34 5.96 1.68
C PRO A 64 4.96 7.19 0.86
N ASN A 65 4.09 8.02 1.43
CA ASN A 65 3.83 9.40 1.01
C ASN A 65 3.51 9.61 -0.49
N LEU A 66 2.70 8.74 -1.09
CA LEU A 66 2.25 8.94 -2.46
C LEU A 66 1.52 10.29 -2.63
N ALA A 67 1.66 10.92 -3.80
CA ALA A 67 0.85 12.08 -4.20
C ALA A 67 -0.60 11.67 -4.45
N SER A 68 -0.80 10.48 -4.98
CA SER A 68 -2.10 9.89 -5.30
C SER A 68 -2.99 9.73 -4.07
N THR A 69 -4.29 9.96 -4.28
CA THR A 69 -5.35 9.76 -3.29
C THR A 69 -6.31 8.64 -3.66
N SER A 70 -6.08 8.02 -4.82
CA SER A 70 -6.87 6.89 -5.30
C SER A 70 -6.06 6.02 -6.26
N ALA A 71 -6.51 4.79 -6.43
CA ALA A 71 -6.01 3.88 -7.44
C ALA A 71 -7.17 3.15 -8.14
N LYS A 72 -6.96 2.79 -9.41
CA LYS A 72 -7.85 1.92 -10.18
C LYS A 72 -7.19 0.58 -10.42
N LEU A 73 -7.98 -0.48 -10.35
CA LEU A 73 -7.58 -1.76 -10.92
C LEU A 73 -8.00 -1.78 -12.39
N VAL A 74 -7.05 -2.03 -13.27
CA VAL A 74 -7.24 -1.99 -14.73
C VAL A 74 -6.77 -3.31 -15.31
N SER A 75 -7.62 -3.97 -16.08
CA SER A 75 -7.24 -5.23 -16.73
C SER A 75 -6.14 -5.02 -17.75
N LYS A 76 -5.43 -6.09 -18.10
CA LYS A 76 -4.42 -6.11 -19.19
C LYS A 76 -4.99 -5.68 -20.55
N SER A 77 -6.30 -5.77 -20.74
CA SER A 77 -7.01 -5.25 -21.93
C SER A 77 -7.33 -3.75 -21.87
N GLY A 78 -7.02 -3.08 -20.75
CA GLY A 78 -7.28 -1.66 -20.54
C GLY A 78 -8.66 -1.34 -19.95
N ARG A 79 -9.49 -2.35 -19.63
CA ARG A 79 -10.77 -2.14 -18.98
C ARG A 79 -10.58 -1.78 -17.51
N GLU A 80 -11.16 -0.68 -17.06
CA GLU A 80 -11.22 -0.33 -15.65
C GLU A 80 -12.21 -1.26 -14.92
N LEU A 81 -11.78 -1.87 -13.83
CA LEU A 81 -12.53 -2.87 -13.07
C LEU A 81 -13.14 -2.28 -11.81
N LEU A 82 -12.34 -1.51 -11.09
CA LEU A 82 -12.76 -0.79 -9.90
C LEU A 82 -11.87 0.42 -9.65
N LYS A 83 -12.37 1.31 -8.82
CA LYS A 83 -11.62 2.43 -8.24
C LYS A 83 -11.69 2.34 -6.72
N MET A 84 -10.55 2.52 -6.06
CA MET A 84 -10.46 2.73 -4.62
C MET A 84 -10.01 4.15 -4.35
N ASP A 85 -10.83 4.94 -3.68
CA ASP A 85 -10.47 6.25 -3.14
C ASP A 85 -10.08 6.05 -1.67
N PHE A 86 -8.85 6.41 -1.32
CA PHE A 86 -8.31 6.23 0.04
C PHE A 86 -7.87 7.57 0.67
N GLY A 87 -8.03 8.67 -0.08
CA GLY A 87 -7.63 9.98 0.40
C GLY A 87 -6.12 10.12 0.57
N LYS A 88 -5.71 11.04 1.42
CA LYS A 88 -4.29 11.24 1.72
C LYS A 88 -3.91 10.36 2.91
N VAL A 89 -3.16 9.32 2.65
CA VAL A 89 -2.68 8.36 3.66
C VAL A 89 -1.15 8.32 3.68
N PRO A 90 -0.52 8.06 4.83
CA PRO A 90 0.93 7.96 4.92
C PRO A 90 1.52 6.84 4.09
N PHE A 91 0.79 5.72 3.97
CA PHE A 91 1.27 4.53 3.27
C PHE A 91 0.16 3.89 2.43
N VAL A 92 0.57 3.34 1.28
CA VAL A 92 -0.27 2.44 0.47
C VAL A 92 0.53 1.17 0.19
N GLY A 93 0.01 0.04 0.62
CA GLY A 93 0.53 -1.28 0.31
C GLY A 93 -0.13 -1.90 -0.91
N LEU A 94 0.65 -2.61 -1.71
CA LEU A 94 0.16 -3.61 -2.65
C LEU A 94 0.74 -4.95 -2.26
N TRP A 95 -0.11 -5.96 -2.17
CA TRP A 95 0.32 -7.30 -1.81
C TRP A 95 -0.57 -8.37 -2.41
N ALA A 96 0.04 -9.50 -2.70
CA ALA A 96 -0.63 -10.77 -2.93
C ALA A 96 0.27 -11.91 -2.48
N LYS A 97 -0.32 -13.04 -2.14
CA LYS A 97 0.47 -14.27 -2.05
C LYS A 97 0.97 -14.61 -3.47
N PRO A 98 2.26 -14.90 -3.67
CA PRO A 98 2.79 -15.28 -4.99
C PRO A 98 1.92 -16.34 -5.69
N GLY A 99 1.53 -16.08 -6.95
CA GLY A 99 0.67 -16.92 -7.74
C GLY A 99 -0.83 -16.92 -7.41
N ALA A 100 -1.27 -16.12 -6.44
CA ALA A 100 -2.68 -16.01 -6.12
C ALA A 100 -3.42 -15.05 -7.08
N PRO A 101 -4.68 -15.32 -7.46
CA PRO A 101 -5.44 -14.51 -8.41
C PRO A 101 -6.10 -13.29 -7.76
N PHE A 102 -5.39 -12.59 -6.90
CA PHE A 102 -5.86 -11.36 -6.26
C PHE A 102 -4.72 -10.37 -6.02
N VAL A 103 -5.06 -9.12 -5.78
CA VAL A 103 -4.18 -8.09 -5.24
C VAL A 103 -4.88 -7.33 -4.14
N CYS A 104 -4.16 -7.06 -3.06
CA CYS A 104 -4.59 -6.15 -2.00
C CYS A 104 -4.15 -4.72 -2.34
N ILE A 105 -5.00 -3.73 -2.04
CA ILE A 105 -4.67 -2.30 -2.08
C ILE A 105 -4.93 -1.76 -0.67
N GLU A 106 -3.88 -1.43 0.04
CA GLU A 106 -3.89 -1.29 1.49
C GLU A 106 -3.51 0.12 1.94
N PRO A 107 -4.47 1.01 2.20
CA PRO A 107 -4.19 2.30 2.82
C PRO A 107 -3.95 2.15 4.32
N TRP A 108 -2.80 2.66 4.81
CA TRP A 108 -2.39 2.49 6.21
C TRP A 108 -1.95 3.78 6.88
N TYR A 109 -2.36 3.93 8.15
CA TYR A 109 -1.86 4.89 9.13
C TYR A 109 -1.03 4.16 10.18
N GLY A 110 0.24 3.98 9.88
CA GLY A 110 1.20 3.23 10.68
C GLY A 110 1.92 2.17 9.86
N ILE A 111 2.92 1.56 10.45
CA ILE A 111 3.78 0.56 9.82
C ILE A 111 4.23 -0.47 10.85
N CYS A 112 4.78 -1.60 10.42
CA CYS A 112 5.44 -2.56 11.30
C CYS A 112 6.65 -1.95 12.01
N ASP A 113 7.25 -2.68 12.93
CA ASP A 113 8.46 -2.25 13.62
C ASP A 113 9.69 -2.36 12.70
N SER A 114 10.79 -1.71 13.10
CA SER A 114 12.11 -1.93 12.52
C SER A 114 13.03 -2.66 13.51
N PRO A 115 14.06 -3.35 13.03
CA PRO A 115 14.99 -4.06 13.91
C PRO A 115 15.68 -3.18 14.96
N ASP A 116 15.80 -1.89 14.67
CA ASP A 116 16.51 -0.92 15.51
C ASP A 116 15.60 -0.23 16.54
N VAL A 117 14.30 -0.50 16.51
CA VAL A 117 13.33 0.10 17.42
C VAL A 117 12.84 -0.93 18.42
N PHE A 118 13.48 -0.95 19.58
CA PHE A 118 13.05 -1.72 20.74
C PHE A 118 12.57 -0.76 21.81
N GLY A 119 11.29 -0.67 22.03
CA GLY A 119 10.83 0.27 23.01
C GLY A 119 9.32 0.28 23.22
N LYS A 120 8.87 1.40 23.71
CA LYS A 120 7.47 1.66 23.96
C LYS A 120 6.76 1.98 22.66
N ILE A 121 5.50 1.61 22.56
CA ILE A 121 4.66 1.91 21.41
C ILE A 121 4.66 3.41 21.04
N GLU A 122 4.82 4.27 22.03
CA GLU A 122 4.88 5.72 21.85
C GLU A 122 6.12 6.20 21.10
N GLU A 123 7.17 5.40 21.06
CA GLU A 123 8.45 5.70 20.38
C GLU A 123 8.47 5.14 18.95
N LYS A 124 7.49 4.33 18.58
CA LYS A 124 7.40 3.70 17.27
C LYS A 124 7.28 4.76 16.16
N PRO A 125 8.06 4.65 15.07
CA PRO A 125 7.89 5.49 13.89
C PRO A 125 6.46 5.44 13.35
N TYR A 126 5.95 6.58 12.92
CA TYR A 126 4.60 6.72 12.32
C TYR A 126 3.44 6.30 13.22
N ILE A 127 3.64 6.18 14.53
CA ILE A 127 2.54 5.91 15.46
C ILE A 127 1.60 7.12 15.56
N ASN A 128 0.31 6.89 15.44
CA ASN A 128 -0.69 7.94 15.63
C ASN A 128 -0.98 8.15 17.10
N ARG A 129 -1.27 9.41 17.48
CA ARG A 129 -1.56 9.81 18.86
C ARG A 129 -2.86 10.60 18.89
N LEU A 130 -3.65 10.33 19.91
CA LEU A 130 -4.85 11.08 20.25
C LEU A 130 -4.81 11.43 21.73
N ALA A 131 -5.18 12.63 22.06
CA ALA A 131 -5.45 13.01 23.44
C ALA A 131 -6.82 12.47 23.88
N ALA A 132 -7.06 12.46 25.18
CA ALA A 132 -8.34 12.05 25.71
C ALA A 132 -9.49 12.94 25.17
N GLY A 133 -10.51 12.31 24.60
CA GLY A 133 -11.65 12.99 24.00
C GLY A 133 -11.48 13.39 22.52
N GLU A 134 -10.30 13.18 21.92
CA GLU A 134 -10.10 13.39 20.48
C GLU A 134 -10.58 12.19 19.67
N GLU A 135 -10.96 12.44 18.41
CA GLU A 135 -11.37 11.44 17.44
C GLU A 135 -10.42 11.41 16.26
N PHE A 136 -10.14 10.21 15.74
CA PHE A 136 -9.49 9.98 14.45
C PHE A 136 -10.50 9.36 13.49
N ARG A 137 -10.60 9.91 12.28
CA ARG A 137 -11.47 9.38 11.24
C ARG A 137 -10.65 8.97 10.03
N PHE A 138 -10.89 7.77 9.56
CA PHE A 138 -10.35 7.24 8.33
C PHE A 138 -11.48 6.68 7.48
N GLU A 139 -11.51 7.08 6.22
CA GLU A 139 -12.51 6.63 5.26
C GLU A 139 -11.83 6.23 3.96
N TYR A 140 -12.31 5.18 3.36
CA TYR A 140 -12.01 4.82 1.99
C TYR A 140 -13.29 4.34 1.30
N SER A 141 -13.34 4.42 -0.02
CA SER A 141 -14.47 3.91 -0.80
C SER A 141 -13.99 3.05 -1.96
N ILE A 142 -14.82 2.08 -2.34
CA ILE A 142 -14.59 1.19 -3.47
C ILE A 142 -15.77 1.34 -4.42
N THR A 143 -15.48 1.71 -5.68
CA THR A 143 -16.46 1.81 -6.75
C THR A 143 -16.18 0.73 -7.78
N VAL A 144 -17.13 -0.15 -8.04
CA VAL A 144 -17.08 -1.12 -9.14
C VAL A 144 -17.45 -0.40 -10.44
N LEU A 145 -16.64 -0.60 -11.51
CA LEU A 145 -16.74 0.11 -12.79
C LEU A 145 -17.22 -0.81 -13.93
#